data_7fa125569a8a190c9574f0a6721ecbbf
#
_entry.id   7fa125569a8a190c9574f0a6721ecbbf
#
_cell.length_a   1.000
_cell.length_b   1.000
_cell.length_c   1.000
_cell.angle_alpha   90.00
_cell.angle_beta   90.00
_cell.angle_gamma   90.00
#
_symmetry.space_group_name_H-M   'P 1'
#
loop_
_entity.id
_entity.type
_entity.pdbx_description
1 polymer ?
#
loop_
_entity_poly.entity_id
_entity_poly.type
_entity_poly.pdbx_seq_one_letter_code
_entity_poly.pdbx_strand_id
1 'polypeptide(L)'
;TALIGESGSGKSLTLKALLNLLPSSFEVKKDIDSNFELNYDSIGFIPQNPFTSLSMMTKITNQFFCDEKRKEEVLNLVCLDKNVLKKFPSQLSGGQIQRVVIAIALSRDIKILLLDEPTTALDEENKKNIIDLINEIKKHLNILILFVTHDINSIQNICKDIIILKNGEIIEKGLTNDILSTPKEDYTKRLINSTFKNKIFRT
;
A
#
# COMPACT_ATOMS: atom_id res chain seq x y z
N THR A 1 -6.23 -2.23 8.00
CA THR A 1 -5.21 -2.82 8.88
C THR A 1 -3.82 -2.41 8.42
N ALA A 2 -2.90 -2.14 9.34
CA ALA A 2 -1.48 -1.95 9.06
C ALA A 2 -0.68 -3.20 9.43
N LEU A 3 0.33 -3.56 8.62
CA LEU A 3 1.34 -4.56 8.93
C LEU A 3 2.69 -3.87 9.06
N ILE A 4 3.23 -3.83 10.27
CA ILE A 4 4.43 -3.07 10.64
C ILE A 4 5.54 -4.01 11.11
N GLY A 5 6.79 -3.64 10.82
CA GLY A 5 7.98 -4.35 11.29
C GLY A 5 9.24 -3.83 10.59
N GLU A 6 10.40 -4.17 11.12
CA GLU A 6 11.69 -3.83 10.51
C GLU A 6 11.89 -4.48 9.13
N SER A 7 12.90 -4.03 8.40
CA SER A 7 13.31 -4.70 7.16
C SER A 7 13.67 -6.16 7.46
N GLY A 8 13.22 -7.07 6.60
CA GLY A 8 13.43 -8.51 6.80
C GLY A 8 12.45 -9.21 7.75
N SER A 9 11.49 -8.50 8.36
CA SER A 9 10.52 -9.13 9.28
C SER A 9 9.50 -10.06 8.61
N GLY A 10 9.43 -10.09 7.26
CA GLY A 10 8.54 -10.98 6.52
C GLY A 10 7.33 -10.28 5.87
N LYS A 11 7.17 -8.95 6.01
CA LYS A 11 6.02 -8.19 5.49
C LYS A 11 5.75 -8.42 3.99
N SER A 12 6.75 -8.17 3.14
CA SER A 12 6.60 -8.35 1.69
C SER A 12 6.44 -9.82 1.30
N LEU A 13 6.99 -10.76 2.09
CA LEU A 13 6.74 -12.19 1.90
C LEU A 13 5.26 -12.53 2.15
N THR A 14 4.68 -11.97 3.21
CA THR A 14 3.25 -12.13 3.52
C THR A 14 2.37 -11.61 2.37
N LEU A 15 2.69 -10.43 1.80
CA LEU A 15 1.96 -9.91 0.64
C LEU A 15 2.12 -10.82 -0.58
N LYS A 16 3.34 -11.28 -0.89
CA LYS A 16 3.58 -12.23 -1.99
C LYS A 16 2.86 -13.55 -1.79
N ALA A 17 2.75 -14.04 -0.55
CA ALA A 17 1.97 -15.23 -0.23
C ALA A 17 0.48 -15.00 -0.54
N LEU A 18 -0.10 -13.86 -0.11
CA LEU A 18 -1.50 -13.52 -0.42
C LEU A 18 -1.75 -13.41 -1.92
N LEU A 19 -0.80 -12.87 -2.67
CA LEU A 19 -0.87 -12.70 -4.12
C LEU A 19 -0.56 -13.96 -4.94
N ASN A 20 -0.20 -15.08 -4.32
CA ASN A 20 0.31 -16.28 -4.98
C ASN A 20 1.58 -16.03 -5.83
N LEU A 21 2.43 -15.10 -5.42
CA LEU A 21 3.65 -14.69 -6.11
C LEU A 21 4.94 -15.26 -5.50
N LEU A 22 4.83 -16.20 -4.57
CA LEU A 22 6.00 -16.89 -4.04
C LEU A 22 6.49 -17.95 -5.03
N PRO A 23 7.82 -18.14 -5.15
CA PRO A 23 8.38 -19.24 -5.93
C PRO A 23 7.86 -20.61 -5.47
N SER A 24 7.81 -21.59 -6.37
CA SER A 24 7.34 -22.96 -6.09
C SER A 24 8.18 -23.71 -5.04
N SER A 25 9.37 -23.21 -4.72
CA SER A 25 10.21 -23.72 -3.63
C SER A 25 9.67 -23.43 -2.24
N PHE A 26 8.69 -22.52 -2.11
CA PHE A 26 8.04 -22.24 -0.83
C PHE A 26 6.80 -23.11 -0.65
N GLU A 27 6.74 -23.83 0.45
CA GLU A 27 5.50 -24.46 0.90
C GLU A 27 4.63 -23.39 1.59
N VAL A 28 3.47 -23.10 1.02
CA VAL A 28 2.56 -22.07 1.53
C VAL A 28 1.29 -22.72 2.03
N LYS A 29 1.03 -22.62 3.33
CA LYS A 29 -0.26 -22.98 3.94
C LYS A 29 -1.04 -21.70 4.21
N LYS A 30 -2.25 -21.61 3.66
CA LYS A 30 -3.16 -20.49 3.85
C LYS A 30 -4.44 -20.98 4.48
N ASP A 31 -4.85 -20.32 5.55
CA ASP A 31 -6.19 -20.44 6.12
C ASP A 31 -6.81 -19.04 6.09
N ILE A 32 -7.74 -18.83 5.17
CA ILE A 32 -8.32 -17.53 4.86
C ILE A 32 -9.84 -17.65 4.91
N ASP A 33 -10.44 -16.99 5.89
CA ASP A 33 -11.88 -16.81 5.97
C ASP A 33 -12.25 -15.46 5.35
N SER A 34 -12.97 -15.48 4.23
CA SER A 34 -13.44 -14.28 3.55
C SER A 34 -14.75 -14.52 2.81
N ASN A 35 -15.56 -13.46 2.67
CA ASN A 35 -16.81 -13.48 1.92
C ASN A 35 -16.66 -13.23 0.41
N PHE A 36 -15.41 -13.20 -0.08
CA PHE A 36 -15.06 -13.11 -1.50
C PHE A 36 -13.80 -13.93 -1.79
N GLU A 37 -13.66 -14.34 -3.04
CA GLU A 37 -12.47 -15.08 -3.48
C GLU A 37 -11.28 -14.12 -3.63
N LEU A 38 -10.11 -14.51 -3.07
CA LEU A 38 -8.86 -13.79 -3.24
C LEU A 38 -8.20 -14.20 -4.57
N ASN A 39 -8.45 -13.42 -5.59
CA ASN A 39 -7.92 -13.61 -6.93
C ASN A 39 -7.47 -12.27 -7.55
N TYR A 40 -7.02 -12.32 -8.79
CA TYR A 40 -6.53 -11.13 -9.50
C TYR A 40 -7.58 -10.01 -9.58
N ASP A 41 -8.87 -10.34 -9.74
CA ASP A 41 -9.94 -9.35 -9.92
C ASP A 41 -10.35 -8.69 -8.61
N SER A 42 -10.22 -9.40 -7.49
CA SER A 42 -10.58 -8.91 -6.16
C SER A 42 -9.46 -8.17 -5.44
N ILE A 43 -8.20 -8.30 -5.91
CA ILE A 43 -7.03 -7.72 -5.25
C ILE A 43 -6.40 -6.62 -6.11
N GLY A 44 -6.29 -5.40 -5.55
CA GLY A 44 -5.40 -4.35 -6.04
C GLY A 44 -4.05 -4.40 -5.31
N PHE A 45 -2.95 -4.27 -6.02
CA PHE A 45 -1.62 -4.27 -5.41
C PHE A 45 -0.79 -3.07 -5.87
N ILE A 46 -0.23 -2.35 -4.91
CA ILE A 46 0.69 -1.23 -5.11
C ILE A 46 2.04 -1.63 -4.53
N PRO A 47 3.05 -1.89 -5.37
CA PRO A 47 4.38 -2.27 -4.91
C PRO A 47 5.16 -1.08 -4.38
N GLN A 48 6.23 -1.35 -3.66
CA GLN A 48 7.17 -0.37 -3.12
C GLN A 48 7.77 0.54 -4.20
N ASN A 49 8.09 -0.04 -5.36
CA ASN A 49 8.54 0.72 -6.53
C ASN A 49 7.43 0.73 -7.60
N PRO A 50 6.68 1.83 -7.75
CA PRO A 50 5.57 1.91 -8.70
C PRO A 50 6.02 1.81 -10.18
N PHE A 51 7.28 2.13 -10.49
CA PHE A 51 7.82 2.00 -11.84
C PHE A 51 7.84 0.55 -12.35
N THR A 52 7.94 -0.42 -11.44
CA THR A 52 7.94 -1.85 -11.81
C THR A 52 6.58 -2.37 -12.25
N SER A 53 5.51 -1.62 -11.99
CA SER A 53 4.13 -1.99 -12.37
C SER A 53 3.74 -1.51 -13.75
N LEU A 54 4.57 -0.67 -14.40
CA LEU A 54 4.25 -0.04 -15.67
C LEU A 54 5.21 -0.48 -16.78
N SER A 55 4.67 -0.70 -17.98
CA SER A 55 5.47 -0.84 -19.18
C SER A 55 5.97 0.52 -19.65
N MET A 56 7.28 0.76 -19.57
CA MET A 56 7.89 2.06 -19.93
C MET A 56 7.73 2.42 -21.42
N MET A 57 7.52 1.43 -22.28
CA MET A 57 7.36 1.57 -23.73
C MET A 57 5.91 1.65 -24.18
N THR A 58 4.96 1.66 -23.26
CA THR A 58 3.53 1.66 -23.55
C THR A 58 2.88 2.91 -22.95
N LYS A 59 2.03 3.60 -23.72
CA LYS A 59 1.27 4.76 -23.23
C LYS A 59 0.36 4.35 -22.07
N ILE A 60 0.14 5.26 -21.13
CA ILE A 60 -0.65 5.02 -19.92
C ILE A 60 -2.05 4.49 -20.26
N THR A 61 -2.71 5.05 -21.27
CA THR A 61 -4.07 4.60 -21.66
C THR A 61 -4.14 3.11 -22.00
N ASN A 62 -3.08 2.54 -22.60
CA ASN A 62 -3.02 1.14 -23.01
C ASN A 62 -2.63 0.18 -21.88
N GLN A 63 -2.41 0.69 -20.68
CA GLN A 63 -2.09 -0.09 -19.49
C GLN A 63 -3.31 -0.26 -18.56
N PHE A 64 -4.42 0.38 -18.89
CA PHE A 64 -5.71 0.16 -18.25
C PHE A 64 -6.47 -0.97 -18.95
N PHE A 65 -7.14 -1.81 -18.19
CA PHE A 65 -7.98 -2.92 -18.68
C PHE A 65 -9.48 -2.63 -18.41
N CYS A 66 -9.90 -1.40 -18.68
CA CYS A 66 -11.26 -0.93 -18.49
C CYS A 66 -11.66 0.05 -19.61
N ASP A 67 -12.94 0.42 -19.70
CA ASP A 67 -13.45 1.40 -20.65
C ASP A 67 -12.99 2.84 -20.33
N GLU A 68 -13.22 3.76 -21.27
CA GLU A 68 -12.80 5.16 -21.13
C GLU A 68 -13.50 5.86 -19.97
N LYS A 69 -14.78 5.54 -19.72
CA LYS A 69 -15.54 6.13 -18.61
C LYS A 69 -14.90 5.76 -17.28
N ARG A 70 -14.57 4.48 -17.11
CA ARG A 70 -13.91 4.02 -15.87
C ARG A 70 -12.53 4.60 -15.70
N LYS A 71 -11.76 4.78 -16.79
CA LYS A 71 -10.46 5.49 -16.72
C LYS A 71 -10.63 6.91 -16.17
N GLU A 72 -11.59 7.67 -16.71
CA GLU A 72 -11.84 9.03 -16.24
C GLU A 72 -12.26 9.06 -14.75
N GLU A 73 -13.14 8.16 -14.33
CA GLU A 73 -13.57 8.06 -12.93
C GLU A 73 -12.39 7.84 -11.98
N VAL A 74 -11.53 6.86 -12.27
CA VAL A 74 -10.39 6.56 -11.39
C VAL A 74 -9.29 7.62 -11.47
N LEU A 75 -9.08 8.28 -12.62
CA LEU A 75 -8.15 9.41 -12.71
C LEU A 75 -8.62 10.60 -11.87
N ASN A 76 -9.91 10.91 -11.89
CA ASN A 76 -10.49 11.95 -11.05
C ASN A 76 -10.31 11.62 -9.56
N LEU A 77 -10.56 10.36 -9.17
CA LEU A 77 -10.38 9.89 -7.80
C LEU A 77 -8.94 10.06 -7.30
N VAL A 78 -7.95 9.85 -8.17
CA VAL A 78 -6.53 10.04 -7.82
C VAL A 78 -5.99 11.44 -8.13
N CYS A 79 -6.87 12.41 -8.47
CA CYS A 79 -6.53 13.78 -8.78
C CYS A 79 -5.49 13.91 -9.92
N LEU A 80 -5.68 13.17 -11.00
CA LEU A 80 -4.87 13.25 -12.22
C LEU A 80 -5.68 13.78 -13.40
N ASP A 81 -5.07 14.70 -14.15
CA ASP A 81 -5.61 15.16 -15.43
C ASP A 81 -5.55 14.04 -16.49
N LYS A 82 -6.61 13.94 -17.32
CA LYS A 82 -6.69 12.91 -18.36
C LYS A 82 -5.62 13.00 -19.46
N ASN A 83 -4.89 14.10 -19.56
CA ASN A 83 -3.73 14.19 -20.47
C ASN A 83 -2.63 13.18 -20.13
N VAL A 84 -2.57 12.66 -18.88
CA VAL A 84 -1.63 11.60 -18.50
C VAL A 84 -1.83 10.34 -19.33
N LEU A 85 -3.04 10.04 -19.79
CA LEU A 85 -3.37 8.87 -20.62
C LEU A 85 -2.58 8.84 -21.94
N LYS A 86 -2.25 10.02 -22.51
CA LYS A 86 -1.51 10.15 -23.77
C LYS A 86 0.01 10.03 -23.60
N LYS A 87 0.48 10.06 -22.36
CA LYS A 87 1.91 10.05 -22.02
C LYS A 87 2.44 8.63 -21.85
N PHE A 88 3.78 8.50 -21.96
CA PHE A 88 4.53 7.34 -21.51
C PHE A 88 4.92 7.52 -20.02
N PRO A 89 5.17 6.45 -19.26
CA PRO A 89 5.60 6.56 -17.87
C PRO A 89 6.83 7.46 -17.68
N SER A 90 7.79 7.44 -18.62
CA SER A 90 9.00 8.28 -18.58
C SER A 90 8.73 9.80 -18.64
N GLN A 91 7.52 10.21 -19.02
CA GLN A 91 7.09 11.61 -19.11
C GLN A 91 6.32 12.09 -17.87
N LEU A 92 6.24 11.26 -16.85
CA LEU A 92 5.51 11.53 -15.60
C LEU A 92 6.48 11.70 -14.43
N SER A 93 6.12 12.56 -13.46
CA SER A 93 6.83 12.60 -12.19
C SER A 93 6.59 11.33 -11.36
N GLY A 94 7.44 11.06 -10.38
CA GLY A 94 7.29 9.90 -9.49
C GLY A 94 5.92 9.85 -8.79
N GLY A 95 5.44 11.00 -8.30
CA GLY A 95 4.11 11.10 -7.69
C GLY A 95 2.98 10.86 -8.69
N GLN A 96 3.12 11.32 -9.94
CA GLN A 96 2.14 11.03 -11.00
C GLN A 96 2.13 9.53 -11.34
N ILE A 97 3.29 8.90 -11.44
CA ILE A 97 3.41 7.44 -11.69
C ILE A 97 2.71 6.67 -10.57
N GLN A 98 2.96 7.03 -9.33
CA GLN A 98 2.32 6.37 -8.19
C GLN A 98 0.80 6.50 -8.24
N ARG A 99 0.27 7.68 -8.51
CA ARG A 99 -1.18 7.89 -8.69
C ARG A 99 -1.74 7.12 -9.88
N VAL A 100 -1.00 7.00 -10.98
CA VAL A 100 -1.40 6.17 -12.14
C VAL A 100 -1.47 4.69 -11.74
N VAL A 101 -0.49 4.17 -11.02
CA VAL A 101 -0.51 2.77 -10.55
C VAL A 101 -1.70 2.51 -9.62
N ILE A 102 -2.00 3.46 -8.73
CA ILE A 102 -3.20 3.39 -7.88
C ILE A 102 -4.47 3.40 -8.75
N ALA A 103 -4.57 4.30 -9.73
CA ALA A 103 -5.72 4.37 -10.64
C ALA A 103 -5.94 3.06 -11.43
N ILE A 104 -4.86 2.46 -11.93
CA ILE A 104 -4.90 1.16 -12.62
C ILE A 104 -5.41 0.06 -11.67
N ALA A 105 -4.93 0.01 -10.44
CA ALA A 105 -5.41 -0.95 -9.46
C ALA A 105 -6.90 -0.78 -9.16
N LEU A 106 -7.37 0.48 -9.02
CA LEU A 106 -8.76 0.83 -8.73
C LEU A 106 -9.69 0.77 -9.96
N SER A 107 -9.14 0.62 -11.16
CA SER A 107 -9.96 0.49 -12.39
C SER A 107 -10.74 -0.82 -12.45
N ARG A 108 -10.35 -1.81 -11.67
CA ARG A 108 -11.05 -3.08 -11.45
C ARG A 108 -11.98 -2.98 -10.23
N ASP A 109 -12.93 -3.88 -10.10
CA ASP A 109 -13.84 -3.98 -8.93
C ASP A 109 -13.16 -4.73 -7.77
N ILE A 110 -12.04 -4.18 -7.28
CA ILE A 110 -11.28 -4.79 -6.18
C ILE A 110 -12.05 -4.75 -4.86
N LYS A 111 -11.80 -5.75 -4.00
CA LYS A 111 -12.34 -5.83 -2.64
C LYS A 111 -11.27 -5.51 -1.59
N ILE A 112 -10.00 -5.70 -1.93
CA ILE A 112 -8.87 -5.39 -1.07
C ILE A 112 -7.77 -4.68 -1.86
N LEU A 113 -7.19 -3.63 -1.28
CA LEU A 113 -6.01 -2.92 -1.77
C LEU A 113 -4.82 -3.23 -0.85
N LEU A 114 -3.81 -3.88 -1.40
CA LEU A 114 -2.55 -4.17 -0.74
C LEU A 114 -1.52 -3.11 -1.11
N LEU A 115 -0.92 -2.47 -0.13
CA LEU A 115 0.06 -1.39 -0.30
C LEU A 115 1.39 -1.83 0.34
N ASP A 116 2.43 -2.06 -0.47
CA ASP A 116 3.77 -2.43 0.01
C ASP A 116 4.65 -1.19 0.05
N GLU A 117 4.82 -0.62 1.23
CA GLU A 117 5.64 0.57 1.49
C GLU A 117 5.41 1.74 0.51
N PRO A 118 4.16 2.17 0.29
CA PRO A 118 3.81 3.07 -0.81
C PRO A 118 4.39 4.48 -0.69
N THR A 119 5.04 4.82 0.42
CA THR A 119 5.57 6.16 0.70
C THR A 119 7.09 6.20 0.89
N THR A 120 7.79 5.06 0.83
CA THR A 120 9.22 4.96 1.20
C THR A 120 10.14 5.74 0.27
N ALA A 121 9.81 5.86 -1.02
CA ALA A 121 10.63 6.55 -2.02
C ALA A 121 10.21 8.00 -2.28
N LEU A 122 9.33 8.58 -1.44
CA LEU A 122 8.77 9.91 -1.62
C LEU A 122 9.36 10.90 -0.62
N ASP A 123 9.46 12.18 -1.04
CA ASP A 123 9.68 13.29 -0.13
C ASP A 123 8.46 13.51 0.79
N GLU A 124 8.60 14.28 1.86
CA GLU A 124 7.57 14.46 2.89
C GLU A 124 6.25 15.05 2.33
N GLU A 125 6.32 15.93 1.34
CA GLU A 125 5.13 16.50 0.72
C GLU A 125 4.36 15.46 -0.11
N ASN A 126 5.05 14.74 -0.97
CA ASN A 126 4.45 13.70 -1.78
C ASN A 126 3.95 12.53 -0.92
N LYS A 127 4.66 12.20 0.16
CA LYS A 127 4.23 11.21 1.15
C LYS A 127 2.88 11.59 1.75
N LYS A 128 2.73 12.84 2.23
CA LYS A 128 1.46 13.35 2.76
C LYS A 128 0.36 13.26 1.71
N ASN A 129 0.63 13.70 0.49
CA ASN A 129 -0.33 13.67 -0.62
C ASN A 129 -0.83 12.24 -0.93
N ILE A 130 0.03 11.22 -0.85
CA ILE A 130 -0.38 9.82 -1.04
C ILE A 130 -1.18 9.31 0.15
N ILE A 131 -0.82 9.66 1.38
CA ILE A 131 -1.58 9.32 2.59
C ILE A 131 -3.00 9.89 2.52
N ASP A 132 -3.11 11.18 2.16
CA ASP A 132 -4.40 11.85 2.01
C ASP A 132 -5.25 11.20 0.90
N LEU A 133 -4.62 10.86 -0.23
CA LEU A 133 -5.28 10.13 -1.31
C LEU A 133 -5.82 8.74 -0.84
N ILE A 134 -5.03 7.99 -0.09
CA ILE A 134 -5.46 6.68 0.44
C ILE A 134 -6.63 6.85 1.40
N ASN A 135 -6.64 7.91 2.21
CA ASN A 135 -7.76 8.24 3.07
C ASN A 135 -9.04 8.58 2.28
N GLU A 136 -8.93 9.33 1.19
CA GLU A 136 -10.07 9.63 0.30
C GLU A 136 -10.58 8.35 -0.40
N ILE A 137 -9.69 7.50 -0.91
CA ILE A 137 -10.05 6.19 -1.46
C ILE A 137 -10.86 5.38 -0.45
N LYS A 138 -10.39 5.31 0.81
CA LYS A 138 -11.05 4.59 1.89
C LYS A 138 -12.45 5.13 2.21
N LYS A 139 -12.67 6.43 2.08
CA LYS A 139 -13.99 7.06 2.31
C LYS A 139 -14.98 6.78 1.18
N HIS A 140 -14.48 6.79 -0.07
CA HIS A 140 -15.33 6.68 -1.26
C HIS A 140 -15.56 5.24 -1.73
N LEU A 141 -14.62 4.34 -1.43
CA LEU A 141 -14.70 2.95 -1.86
C LEU A 141 -14.83 2.03 -0.63
N ASN A 142 -15.79 1.11 -0.70
CA ASN A 142 -15.98 0.09 0.33
C ASN A 142 -15.01 -1.09 0.10
N ILE A 143 -13.70 -0.82 0.26
CA ILE A 143 -12.63 -1.80 0.09
C ILE A 143 -11.82 -1.96 1.38
N LEU A 144 -11.28 -3.15 1.58
CA LEU A 144 -10.30 -3.40 2.62
C LEU A 144 -8.95 -2.82 2.22
N ILE A 145 -8.21 -2.26 3.16
CA ILE A 145 -6.84 -1.78 2.93
C ILE A 145 -5.89 -2.52 3.88
N LEU A 146 -4.89 -3.18 3.31
CA LEU A 146 -3.72 -3.67 4.03
C LEU A 146 -2.52 -2.81 3.67
N PHE A 147 -2.09 -2.00 4.63
CA PHE A 147 -0.99 -1.05 4.50
C PHE A 147 0.27 -1.65 5.15
N VAL A 148 1.25 -2.01 4.34
CA VAL A 148 2.53 -2.54 4.81
C VAL A 148 3.56 -1.41 4.83
N THR A 149 4.19 -1.17 5.98
CA THR A 149 5.22 -0.14 6.13
C THR A 149 6.10 -0.42 7.35
N HIS A 150 7.25 0.24 7.40
CA HIS A 150 8.06 0.37 8.61
C HIS A 150 7.85 1.74 9.30
N ASP A 151 7.13 2.67 8.65
CA ASP A 151 6.85 4.00 9.18
C ASP A 151 5.49 4.06 9.89
N ILE A 152 5.55 4.02 11.21
CA ILE A 152 4.38 4.07 12.09
C ILE A 152 3.59 5.38 11.93
N ASN A 153 4.26 6.50 11.64
CA ASN A 153 3.56 7.78 11.49
C ASN A 153 2.61 7.80 10.30
N SER A 154 2.91 7.03 9.25
CA SER A 154 2.10 6.96 8.04
C SER A 154 0.73 6.33 8.26
N ILE A 155 0.58 5.47 9.28
CA ILE A 155 -0.62 4.63 9.45
C ILE A 155 -1.60 5.14 10.50
N GLN A 156 -1.19 6.05 11.37
CA GLN A 156 -1.94 6.47 12.54
C GLN A 156 -3.36 6.98 12.19
N ASN A 157 -3.47 7.69 11.06
CA ASN A 157 -4.74 8.25 10.60
C ASN A 157 -5.43 7.38 9.52
N ILE A 158 -4.79 6.32 9.04
CA ILE A 158 -5.31 5.47 7.95
C ILE A 158 -5.88 4.16 8.50
N CYS A 159 -5.13 3.51 9.39
CA CYS A 159 -5.42 2.15 9.81
C CYS A 159 -5.98 2.10 11.23
N LYS A 160 -7.18 1.50 11.35
CA LYS A 160 -7.80 1.26 12.66
C LYS A 160 -7.06 0.21 13.47
N ASP A 161 -6.58 -0.84 12.78
CA ASP A 161 -5.91 -1.99 13.39
C ASP A 161 -4.47 -2.07 12.91
N ILE A 162 -3.59 -2.57 13.78
CA ILE A 162 -2.17 -2.77 13.53
C ILE A 162 -1.75 -4.19 13.91
N ILE A 163 -0.83 -4.74 13.12
CA ILE A 163 -0.14 -6.00 13.37
C ILE A 163 1.37 -5.71 13.35
N ILE A 164 2.07 -6.04 14.42
CA ILE A 164 3.52 -5.93 14.54
C ILE A 164 4.14 -7.28 14.21
N LEU A 165 4.98 -7.30 13.16
CA LEU A 165 5.66 -8.49 12.67
C LEU A 165 7.16 -8.43 12.95
N LYS A 166 7.73 -9.53 13.45
CA LYS A 166 9.16 -9.71 13.67
C LYS A 166 9.55 -11.14 13.33
N ASN A 167 10.56 -11.32 12.48
CA ASN A 167 11.07 -12.63 12.08
C ASN A 167 9.99 -13.63 11.61
N GLY A 168 8.98 -13.14 10.91
CA GLY A 168 7.86 -13.95 10.42
C GLY A 168 6.75 -14.20 11.45
N GLU A 169 6.89 -13.74 12.69
CA GLU A 169 5.91 -13.96 13.76
C GLU A 169 5.18 -12.67 14.12
N ILE A 170 3.89 -12.80 14.45
CA ILE A 170 3.09 -11.70 14.99
C ILE A 170 3.45 -11.53 16.46
N ILE A 171 4.08 -10.40 16.79
CA ILE A 171 4.50 -10.08 18.15
C ILE A 171 3.38 -9.40 18.91
N GLU A 172 2.67 -8.48 18.27
CA GLU A 172 1.59 -7.75 18.89
C GLU A 172 0.55 -7.35 17.84
N LYS A 173 -0.74 -7.33 18.21
CA LYS A 173 -1.84 -6.88 17.35
C LYS A 173 -2.95 -6.24 18.17
N GLY A 174 -3.64 -5.27 17.59
CA GLY A 174 -4.76 -4.59 18.24
C GLY A 174 -5.15 -3.30 17.53
N LEU A 175 -5.90 -2.46 18.24
CA LEU A 175 -6.22 -1.13 17.74
C LEU A 175 -4.94 -0.28 17.65
N THR A 176 -4.80 0.46 16.55
CA THR A 176 -3.60 1.29 16.31
C THR A 176 -3.33 2.24 17.47
N ASN A 177 -4.35 2.94 17.96
CA ASN A 177 -4.20 3.88 19.06
C ASN A 177 -3.74 3.20 20.36
N ASP A 178 -4.25 2.02 20.67
CA ASP A 178 -3.90 1.29 21.89
C ASP A 178 -2.45 0.81 21.85
N ILE A 179 -2.06 0.19 20.72
CA ILE A 179 -0.68 -0.29 20.53
C ILE A 179 0.31 0.87 20.51
N LEU A 180 -0.03 2.02 19.92
CA LEU A 180 0.88 3.17 19.88
C LEU A 180 1.00 3.87 21.22
N SER A 181 -0.06 3.92 22.04
CA SER A 181 -0.06 4.59 23.34
C SER A 181 0.47 3.71 24.47
N THR A 182 0.15 2.42 24.44
CA THR A 182 0.48 1.46 25.52
C THR A 182 0.98 0.13 24.97
N PRO A 183 2.12 0.13 24.24
CA PRO A 183 2.71 -1.10 23.71
C PRO A 183 3.13 -2.03 24.85
N LYS A 184 2.78 -3.31 24.74
CA LYS A 184 3.10 -4.32 25.75
C LYS A 184 4.49 -4.90 25.52
N GLU A 185 4.79 -5.23 24.25
CA GLU A 185 6.01 -5.93 23.88
C GLU A 185 7.21 -4.96 23.75
N ASP A 186 8.37 -5.38 24.24
CA ASP A 186 9.59 -4.57 24.20
C ASP A 186 10.07 -4.27 22.78
N TYR A 187 9.79 -5.17 21.83
CA TYR A 187 10.08 -4.91 20.43
C TYR A 187 9.22 -3.78 19.88
N THR A 188 7.92 -3.79 20.18
CA THR A 188 6.98 -2.73 19.79
C THR A 188 7.40 -1.39 20.37
N LYS A 189 7.76 -1.34 21.68
CA LYS A 189 8.27 -0.12 22.34
C LYS A 189 9.50 0.46 21.63
N ARG A 190 10.47 -0.41 21.28
CA ARG A 190 11.68 0.01 20.56
C ARG A 190 11.36 0.53 19.17
N LEU A 191 10.47 -0.15 18.44
CA LEU A 191 10.06 0.23 17.09
C LEU A 191 9.38 1.62 17.09
N ILE A 192 8.48 1.86 18.02
CA ILE A 192 7.81 3.16 18.20
C ILE A 192 8.83 4.24 18.55
N ASN A 193 9.69 4.01 19.53
CA ASN A 193 10.68 4.98 19.98
C ASN A 193 11.70 5.34 18.89
N SER A 194 12.10 4.39 18.04
CA SER A 194 13.03 4.65 16.93
C SER A 194 12.41 5.58 15.88
N THR A 195 11.11 5.46 15.64
CA THR A 195 10.36 6.28 14.68
C THR A 195 10.22 7.73 15.18
N PHE A 196 9.99 7.93 16.48
CA PHE A 196 9.87 9.28 17.06
C PHE A 196 11.21 9.99 17.21
N LYS A 197 12.31 9.30 17.51
CA LYS A 197 13.66 9.88 17.63
C LYS A 197 14.15 10.46 16.29
N ASN A 198 13.83 9.86 15.17
CA ASN A 198 14.22 10.35 13.85
C ASN A 198 13.59 11.70 13.48
N LYS A 199 12.57 12.19 14.19
CA LYS A 199 11.99 13.54 13.99
C LYS A 199 12.78 14.65 14.73
N ILE A 200 13.47 14.34 15.83
CA ILE A 200 14.16 15.35 16.65
C ILE A 200 15.50 15.78 16.02
N PHE A 201 16.08 14.97 15.13
CA PHE A 201 17.38 15.26 14.48
C PHE A 201 17.26 15.95 13.11
N ARG A 202 16.06 16.34 12.67
CA ARG A 202 15.81 16.99 11.36
C ARG A 202 15.20 18.40 11.49
N THR A 203 15.32 19.04 12.66
CA THR A 203 15.00 20.46 12.87
C THR A 203 16.26 21.29 12.86
#